data_7f09aa4f976c900e66bf5ae7b4604756
#
_entry.id   7f09aa4f976c900e66bf5ae7b4604756
#
_cell.length_a   1.000
_cell.length_b   1.000
_cell.length_c   1.000
_cell.angle_alpha   90.00
_cell.angle_beta   90.00
_cell.angle_gamma   90.00
#
_symmetry.space_group_name_H-M   'P 1'
#
loop_
_entity.id
_entity.type
_entity.pdbx_description
1 polymer ?
#
loop_
_entity_poly.entity_id
_entity_poly.type
_entity_poly.pdbx_seq_one_letter_code
_entity_poly.pdbx_strand_id
1 'polypeptide(L)'
;MTVHAWESFIARLLNMAVNAAQGLIRIVLIVAVAYIVMKLMRAGFNRLETWLIRATDRTESASGASSKRIKTLAGVLWTISCGFLWFIVALTSLSQIGVNIGPILAGAGVVGLAVGFGAQHLVRDLVSGFFIILENQIRVGDVATVNGTGGVVEAVTFRTVVLRDQAGVVYVFPNGTITTLANATLDWSAYVIDVTLPFKVDTDRVVDIMRRIGNEMKAETEFARLMLEPIEVFGVENFTDATVTIKARFKTRPSQQHLVGREFRRRLKYALQKEDVEFSSAQTAANPKPPGTAVPAS
;
A
#
# COMPACT_ATOMS: atom_id res chain seq x y z
N MET A 1 71.84 36.40 -22.49
CA MET A 1 70.43 36.43 -22.00
C MET A 1 69.46 35.66 -22.90
N THR A 2 69.78 35.25 -24.09
CA THR A 2 68.85 34.65 -25.08
C THR A 2 68.72 33.12 -24.99
N VAL A 3 69.74 32.37 -24.53
CA VAL A 3 69.71 30.90 -24.49
C VAL A 3 68.75 30.38 -23.37
N HIS A 4 68.78 30.92 -22.18
CA HIS A 4 67.89 30.55 -21.06
C HIS A 4 66.41 30.89 -21.33
N ALA A 5 66.13 31.93 -22.11
CA ALA A 5 64.76 32.26 -22.49
C ALA A 5 64.18 31.23 -23.46
N TRP A 6 65.04 30.72 -24.39
CA TRP A 6 64.65 29.73 -25.37
C TRP A 6 64.42 28.32 -24.77
N GLU A 7 65.28 27.93 -23.86
CA GLU A 7 65.11 26.68 -23.09
C GLU A 7 63.85 26.68 -22.24
N SER A 8 63.54 27.81 -21.58
CA SER A 8 62.30 27.97 -20.78
C SER A 8 61.05 27.95 -21.63
N PHE A 9 61.10 28.47 -22.86
CA PHE A 9 60.02 28.44 -23.85
C PHE A 9 59.73 27.01 -24.33
N ILE A 10 60.76 26.26 -24.74
CA ILE A 10 60.66 24.87 -25.14
C ILE A 10 60.12 23.99 -23.99
N ALA A 11 60.61 24.18 -22.77
CA ALA A 11 60.10 23.44 -21.61
C ALA A 11 58.60 23.71 -21.31
N ARG A 12 58.17 24.95 -21.53
CA ARG A 12 56.72 25.28 -21.39
C ARG A 12 55.89 24.61 -22.50
N LEU A 13 56.36 24.61 -23.74
CA LEU A 13 55.66 23.94 -24.83
C LEU A 13 55.57 22.45 -24.65
N LEU A 14 56.65 21.79 -24.17
CA LEU A 14 56.69 20.37 -23.84
C LEU A 14 55.73 20.02 -22.73
N ASN A 15 55.72 20.82 -21.64
CA ASN A 15 54.79 20.63 -20.54
C ASN A 15 53.31 20.85 -20.97
N MET A 16 53.02 21.81 -21.84
CA MET A 16 51.69 21.99 -22.41
C MET A 16 51.27 20.79 -23.27
N ALA A 17 52.18 20.28 -24.11
CA ALA A 17 51.91 19.09 -24.93
C ALA A 17 51.67 17.81 -24.08
N VAL A 18 52.47 17.64 -23.05
CA VAL A 18 52.33 16.49 -22.12
C VAL A 18 50.97 16.58 -21.34
N ASN A 19 50.63 17.75 -20.84
CA ASN A 19 49.39 17.98 -20.15
C ASN A 19 48.16 17.76 -21.04
N ALA A 20 48.26 18.26 -22.34
CA ALA A 20 47.19 18.02 -23.30
C ALA A 20 47.04 16.54 -23.67
N ALA A 21 48.14 15.82 -23.84
CA ALA A 21 48.13 14.37 -24.08
C ALA A 21 47.54 13.59 -22.91
N GLN A 22 47.90 13.95 -21.67
CA GLN A 22 47.33 13.35 -20.49
C GLN A 22 45.81 13.63 -20.36
N GLY A 23 45.37 14.85 -20.69
CA GLY A 23 43.96 15.22 -20.73
C GLY A 23 43.16 14.37 -21.74
N LEU A 24 43.71 14.22 -22.95
CA LEU A 24 43.12 13.37 -24.00
C LEU A 24 43.01 11.91 -23.56
N ILE A 25 44.05 11.34 -22.97
CA ILE A 25 44.06 9.96 -22.47
C ILE A 25 42.95 9.78 -21.39
N ARG A 26 42.81 10.72 -20.47
CA ARG A 26 41.76 10.70 -19.44
C ARG A 26 40.37 10.75 -20.06
N ILE A 27 40.13 11.61 -21.04
CA ILE A 27 38.81 11.72 -21.73
C ILE A 27 38.51 10.39 -22.43
N VAL A 28 39.44 9.81 -23.14
CA VAL A 28 39.28 8.51 -23.81
C VAL A 28 38.94 7.43 -22.79
N LEU A 29 39.62 7.42 -21.65
CA LEU A 29 39.37 6.47 -20.57
C LEU A 29 37.97 6.66 -19.96
N ILE A 30 37.52 7.91 -19.73
CA ILE A 30 36.16 8.23 -19.24
C ILE A 30 35.11 7.72 -20.23
N VAL A 31 35.29 7.97 -21.53
CA VAL A 31 34.34 7.51 -22.56
C VAL A 31 34.35 5.98 -22.67
N ALA A 32 35.53 5.32 -22.57
CA ALA A 32 35.61 3.86 -22.57
C ALA A 32 34.90 3.23 -21.37
N VAL A 33 35.10 3.78 -20.17
CA VAL A 33 34.39 3.33 -18.95
C VAL A 33 32.89 3.56 -19.11
N ALA A 34 32.46 4.71 -19.59
CA ALA A 34 31.05 4.99 -19.83
C ALA A 34 30.41 4.01 -20.83
N TYR A 35 31.15 3.65 -21.89
CA TYR A 35 30.70 2.65 -22.86
C TYR A 35 30.53 1.27 -22.21
N ILE A 36 31.49 0.85 -21.37
CA ILE A 36 31.41 -0.42 -20.61
C ILE A 36 30.17 -0.39 -19.68
N VAL A 37 30.00 0.69 -18.92
CA VAL A 37 28.84 0.87 -18.02
C VAL A 37 27.54 0.80 -18.82
N MET A 38 27.45 1.45 -19.96
CA MET A 38 26.27 1.43 -20.83
C MET A 38 25.99 0.03 -21.34
N LYS A 39 27.01 -0.75 -21.71
CA LYS A 39 26.87 -2.14 -22.15
C LYS A 39 26.37 -3.04 -21.02
N LEU A 40 26.88 -2.86 -19.80
CA LEU A 40 26.45 -3.60 -18.62
C LEU A 40 24.99 -3.23 -18.24
N MET A 41 24.66 -1.95 -18.26
CA MET A 41 23.28 -1.48 -18.02
C MET A 41 22.32 -2.08 -19.03
N ARG A 42 22.66 -2.06 -20.33
CA ARG A 42 21.82 -2.64 -21.39
C ARG A 42 21.57 -4.14 -21.16
N ALA A 43 22.61 -4.88 -20.76
CA ALA A 43 22.47 -6.30 -20.42
C ALA A 43 21.57 -6.51 -19.19
N GLY A 44 21.68 -5.63 -18.19
CA GLY A 44 20.82 -5.63 -17.00
C GLY A 44 19.35 -5.36 -17.35
N PHE A 45 19.08 -4.30 -18.13
CA PHE A 45 17.73 -3.96 -18.59
C PHE A 45 17.08 -5.07 -19.41
N ASN A 46 17.82 -5.70 -20.33
CA ASN A 46 17.31 -6.82 -21.12
C ASN A 46 16.97 -8.04 -20.24
N ARG A 47 17.80 -8.33 -19.22
CA ARG A 47 17.50 -9.40 -18.27
C ARG A 47 16.26 -9.09 -17.42
N LEU A 48 16.14 -7.86 -16.94
CA LEU A 48 15.00 -7.40 -16.17
C LEU A 48 13.69 -7.47 -16.99
N GLU A 49 13.72 -6.98 -18.23
CA GLU A 49 12.58 -7.05 -19.16
C GLU A 49 12.13 -8.49 -19.39
N THR A 50 13.06 -9.40 -19.69
CA THR A 50 12.74 -10.81 -19.90
C THR A 50 12.22 -11.50 -18.65
N TRP A 51 12.72 -11.13 -17.48
CA TRP A 51 12.25 -11.65 -16.20
C TRP A 51 10.84 -11.16 -15.88
N LEU A 52 10.57 -9.85 -16.05
CA LEU A 52 9.26 -9.24 -15.83
C LEU A 52 8.19 -9.85 -16.76
N ILE A 53 8.51 -10.01 -18.05
CA ILE A 53 7.57 -10.63 -19.00
C ILE A 53 7.25 -12.06 -18.58
N ARG A 54 8.24 -12.88 -18.21
CA ARG A 54 8.03 -14.27 -17.75
C ARG A 54 7.25 -14.34 -16.43
N ALA A 55 7.41 -13.39 -15.52
CA ALA A 55 6.67 -13.34 -14.27
C ALA A 55 5.20 -12.98 -14.51
N THR A 56 4.93 -12.06 -15.44
CA THR A 56 3.57 -11.64 -15.80
C THR A 56 2.81 -12.72 -16.56
N ASP A 57 3.47 -13.45 -17.46
CA ASP A 57 2.84 -14.55 -18.22
C ASP A 57 2.40 -15.73 -17.34
N ARG A 58 2.90 -15.84 -16.11
CA ARG A 58 2.52 -16.89 -15.14
C ARG A 58 1.27 -16.52 -14.33
N THR A 59 0.93 -15.26 -14.22
CA THR A 59 -0.11 -14.77 -13.29
C THR A 59 -1.38 -14.31 -13.98
N GLU A 60 -1.33 -13.96 -15.27
CA GLU A 60 -2.50 -13.52 -16.03
C GLU A 60 -2.58 -14.26 -17.35
N SER A 61 -3.81 -14.66 -17.74
CA SER A 61 -4.13 -15.12 -19.08
C SER A 61 -3.75 -14.02 -20.07
N ALA A 62 -2.61 -14.22 -20.74
CA ALA A 62 -1.85 -13.27 -21.51
C ALA A 62 -2.71 -12.32 -22.37
N SER A 63 -2.96 -11.13 -21.89
CA SER A 63 -3.28 -10.02 -22.76
C SER A 63 -1.97 -9.39 -23.23
N GLY A 64 -1.64 -9.42 -24.52
CA GLY A 64 -0.44 -8.82 -25.10
C GLY A 64 -0.29 -7.31 -24.84
N ALA A 65 -1.25 -6.72 -24.11
CA ALA A 65 -1.22 -5.35 -23.62
C ALA A 65 -0.21 -5.14 -22.49
N SER A 66 -0.03 -6.11 -21.58
CA SER A 66 0.90 -5.99 -20.43
C SER A 66 2.35 -6.00 -20.90
N SER A 67 2.71 -6.86 -21.84
CA SER A 67 4.07 -6.92 -22.40
C SER A 67 4.47 -5.65 -23.15
N LYS A 68 3.53 -5.00 -23.87
CA LYS A 68 3.79 -3.72 -24.53
C LYS A 68 4.05 -2.59 -23.55
N ARG A 69 3.32 -2.55 -22.43
CA ARG A 69 3.52 -1.55 -21.35
C ARG A 69 4.89 -1.70 -20.71
N ILE A 70 5.31 -2.93 -20.40
CA ILE A 70 6.63 -3.22 -19.82
C ILE A 70 7.73 -2.74 -20.75
N LYS A 71 7.66 -3.03 -22.06
CA LYS A 71 8.63 -2.56 -23.06
C LYS A 71 8.73 -1.06 -23.14
N THR A 72 7.59 -0.38 -23.17
CA THR A 72 7.56 1.09 -23.22
C THR A 72 8.20 1.70 -21.98
N LEU A 73 7.86 1.20 -20.78
CA LEU A 73 8.44 1.69 -19.52
C LEU A 73 9.94 1.42 -19.43
N ALA A 74 10.39 0.21 -19.81
CA ALA A 74 11.81 -0.13 -19.86
C ALA A 74 12.57 0.77 -20.85
N GLY A 75 11.96 1.07 -22.02
CA GLY A 75 12.53 1.98 -23.01
C GLY A 75 12.69 3.42 -22.50
N VAL A 76 11.68 3.94 -21.80
CA VAL A 76 11.74 5.28 -21.19
C VAL A 76 12.84 5.35 -20.12
N LEU A 77 12.88 4.36 -19.21
CA LEU A 77 13.90 4.28 -18.17
C LEU A 77 15.31 4.17 -18.76
N TRP A 78 15.47 3.38 -19.81
CA TRP A 78 16.73 3.27 -20.55
C TRP A 78 17.18 4.61 -21.13
N THR A 79 16.26 5.33 -21.81
CA THR A 79 16.56 6.62 -22.41
C THR A 79 16.98 7.66 -21.37
N ILE A 80 16.28 7.74 -20.25
CA ILE A 80 16.61 8.63 -19.13
C ILE A 80 17.99 8.27 -18.54
N SER A 81 18.24 6.98 -18.30
CA SER A 81 19.52 6.49 -17.75
C SER A 81 20.70 6.78 -18.67
N CYS A 82 20.53 6.59 -20.00
CA CYS A 82 21.54 6.96 -21.00
C CYS A 82 21.79 8.46 -21.04
N GLY A 83 20.74 9.27 -21.03
CA GLY A 83 20.86 10.73 -21.01
C GLY A 83 21.64 11.21 -19.77
N PHE A 84 21.34 10.67 -18.62
CA PHE A 84 22.04 10.98 -17.37
C PHE A 84 23.52 10.56 -17.40
N LEU A 85 23.81 9.37 -17.91
CA LEU A 85 25.21 8.90 -18.08
C LEU A 85 26.00 9.80 -19.02
N TRP A 86 25.43 10.16 -20.17
CA TRP A 86 26.08 11.07 -21.12
C TRP A 86 26.26 12.47 -20.54
N PHE A 87 25.33 12.96 -19.73
CA PHE A 87 25.47 14.22 -19.01
C PHE A 87 26.69 14.18 -18.06
N ILE A 88 26.87 13.11 -17.29
CA ILE A 88 28.04 12.94 -16.41
C ILE A 88 29.32 12.91 -17.22
N VAL A 89 29.34 12.14 -18.33
CA VAL A 89 30.51 12.06 -19.22
C VAL A 89 30.87 13.43 -19.79
N ALA A 90 29.89 14.21 -20.23
CA ALA A 90 30.11 15.57 -20.75
C ALA A 90 30.70 16.49 -19.66
N LEU A 91 30.14 16.49 -18.45
CA LEU A 91 30.66 17.30 -17.34
C LEU A 91 32.08 16.91 -16.96
N THR A 92 32.35 15.63 -16.82
CA THR A 92 33.71 15.16 -16.45
C THR A 92 34.72 15.45 -17.55
N SER A 93 34.32 15.36 -18.83
CA SER A 93 35.17 15.71 -19.96
C SER A 93 35.47 17.23 -20.02
N LEU A 94 34.44 18.08 -19.79
CA LEU A 94 34.61 19.53 -19.68
C LEU A 94 35.61 19.91 -18.59
N SER A 95 35.51 19.26 -17.42
CA SER A 95 36.44 19.49 -16.31
C SER A 95 37.88 19.17 -16.67
N GLN A 96 38.14 18.12 -17.48
CA GLN A 96 39.50 17.76 -17.95
C GLN A 96 40.13 18.80 -18.86
N ILE A 97 39.32 19.57 -19.59
CA ILE A 97 39.79 20.67 -20.48
C ILE A 97 39.94 21.99 -19.70
N GLY A 98 39.73 21.97 -18.37
CA GLY A 98 39.91 23.15 -17.53
C GLY A 98 38.67 24.04 -17.43
N VAL A 99 37.52 23.64 -17.97
CA VAL A 99 36.26 24.39 -17.81
C VAL A 99 35.77 24.30 -16.39
N ASN A 100 35.44 25.42 -15.79
CA ASN A 100 34.86 25.43 -14.44
C ASN A 100 33.41 24.90 -14.49
N ILE A 101 33.21 23.67 -14.03
CA ILE A 101 31.89 23.00 -13.96
C ILE A 101 31.05 23.44 -12.78
N GLY A 102 31.59 24.23 -11.84
CA GLY A 102 30.88 24.68 -10.63
C GLY A 102 29.50 25.27 -10.87
N PRO A 103 29.35 26.27 -11.80
CA PRO A 103 28.05 26.85 -12.14
C PRO A 103 27.08 25.84 -12.73
N ILE A 104 27.57 24.88 -13.53
CA ILE A 104 26.73 23.83 -14.13
C ILE A 104 26.22 22.87 -13.07
N LEU A 105 27.09 22.47 -12.12
CA LEU A 105 26.71 21.62 -10.99
C LEU A 105 25.73 22.33 -10.06
N ALA A 106 25.92 23.64 -9.82
CA ALA A 106 24.95 24.40 -9.04
C ALA A 106 23.56 24.43 -9.71
N GLY A 107 23.51 24.70 -11.01
CA GLY A 107 22.26 24.65 -11.79
C GLY A 107 21.63 23.24 -11.80
N ALA A 108 22.44 22.20 -12.02
CA ALA A 108 21.98 20.81 -11.94
C ALA A 108 21.45 20.44 -10.54
N GLY A 109 22.03 21.00 -9.47
CA GLY A 109 21.54 20.86 -8.11
C GLY A 109 20.13 21.41 -7.91
N VAL A 110 19.85 22.60 -8.46
CA VAL A 110 18.50 23.21 -8.43
C VAL A 110 17.50 22.34 -9.19
N VAL A 111 17.87 21.86 -10.38
CA VAL A 111 17.03 20.92 -11.16
C VAL A 111 16.80 19.63 -10.38
N GLY A 112 17.85 19.09 -9.73
CA GLY A 112 17.76 17.89 -8.91
C GLY A 112 16.78 18.05 -7.73
N LEU A 113 16.80 19.22 -7.06
CA LEU A 113 15.83 19.54 -6.01
C LEU A 113 14.40 19.60 -6.56
N ALA A 114 14.18 20.23 -7.71
CA ALA A 114 12.85 20.29 -8.33
C ALA A 114 12.31 18.88 -8.69
N VAL A 115 13.17 18.04 -9.27
CA VAL A 115 12.83 16.63 -9.55
C VAL A 115 12.57 15.85 -8.27
N GLY A 116 13.37 16.07 -7.21
CA GLY A 116 13.19 15.46 -5.89
C GLY A 116 11.85 15.81 -5.27
N PHE A 117 11.47 17.08 -5.27
CA PHE A 117 10.15 17.51 -4.81
C PHE A 117 9.01 16.94 -5.67
N GLY A 118 9.19 16.87 -6.99
CA GLY A 118 8.23 16.23 -7.90
C GLY A 118 8.05 14.73 -7.64
N ALA A 119 9.10 14.03 -7.20
CA ALA A 119 9.09 12.61 -6.90
C ALA A 119 8.71 12.28 -5.42
N GLN A 120 8.54 13.27 -4.56
CA GLN A 120 8.33 13.09 -3.12
C GLN A 120 7.17 12.14 -2.79
N HIS A 121 6.04 12.26 -3.49
CA HIS A 121 4.89 11.39 -3.28
C HIS A 121 5.19 9.95 -3.65
N LEU A 122 5.92 9.72 -4.76
CA LEU A 122 6.32 8.37 -5.17
C LEU A 122 7.22 7.70 -4.11
N VAL A 123 8.19 8.43 -3.59
CA VAL A 123 9.08 7.91 -2.53
C VAL A 123 8.27 7.60 -1.27
N ARG A 124 7.36 8.48 -0.87
CA ARG A 124 6.46 8.25 0.27
C ARG A 124 5.62 6.98 0.08
N ASP A 125 5.01 6.81 -1.11
CA ASP A 125 4.20 5.62 -1.43
C ASP A 125 5.02 4.33 -1.28
N LEU A 126 6.24 4.31 -1.82
CA LEU A 126 7.12 3.14 -1.78
C LEU A 126 7.58 2.80 -0.36
N VAL A 127 7.98 3.80 0.42
CA VAL A 127 8.43 3.61 1.81
C VAL A 127 7.26 3.13 2.67
N SER A 128 6.09 3.78 2.56
CA SER A 128 4.90 3.34 3.30
C SER A 128 4.49 1.92 2.91
N GLY A 129 4.48 1.60 1.61
CA GLY A 129 4.14 0.25 1.13
C GLY A 129 5.13 -0.81 1.61
N PHE A 130 6.41 -0.48 1.66
CA PHE A 130 7.44 -1.36 2.22
C PHE A 130 7.13 -1.73 3.67
N PHE A 131 6.80 -0.76 4.53
CA PHE A 131 6.48 -1.02 5.93
C PHE A 131 5.14 -1.76 6.10
N ILE A 132 4.09 -1.42 5.32
CA ILE A 132 2.83 -2.15 5.33
C ILE A 132 3.05 -3.65 5.08
N ILE A 133 3.90 -3.98 4.10
CA ILE A 133 4.22 -5.37 3.74
C ILE A 133 5.15 -6.01 4.79
N LEU A 134 6.21 -5.31 5.20
CA LEU A 134 7.22 -5.82 6.15
C LEU A 134 6.60 -6.14 7.52
N GLU A 135 5.75 -5.23 8.03
CA GLU A 135 5.07 -5.38 9.31
C GLU A 135 3.82 -6.25 9.21
N ASN A 136 3.47 -6.68 8.00
CA ASN A 136 2.32 -7.55 7.74
C ASN A 136 1.01 -6.98 8.33
N GLN A 137 0.80 -5.67 8.16
CA GLN A 137 -0.34 -4.95 8.72
C GLN A 137 -1.65 -5.40 8.10
N ILE A 138 -1.65 -5.71 6.80
CA ILE A 138 -2.79 -6.25 6.04
C ILE A 138 -2.31 -7.30 5.02
N ARG A 139 -3.19 -8.25 4.72
CA ARG A 139 -2.98 -9.32 3.72
C ARG A 139 -4.10 -9.32 2.70
N VAL A 140 -3.83 -9.86 1.52
CA VAL A 140 -4.88 -10.12 0.54
C VAL A 140 -5.92 -11.08 1.14
N GLY A 141 -7.20 -10.70 1.04
CA GLY A 141 -8.32 -11.42 1.65
C GLY A 141 -8.77 -10.88 3.02
N ASP A 142 -8.00 -10.00 3.66
CA ASP A 142 -8.41 -9.34 4.90
C ASP A 142 -9.58 -8.37 4.64
N VAL A 143 -10.39 -8.17 5.68
CA VAL A 143 -11.37 -7.06 5.71
C VAL A 143 -10.71 -5.88 6.43
N ALA A 144 -10.47 -4.82 5.69
CA ALA A 144 -9.80 -3.64 6.22
C ALA A 144 -10.59 -2.37 5.95
N THR A 145 -10.34 -1.35 6.76
CA THR A 145 -10.82 0.01 6.55
C THR A 145 -9.63 0.93 6.40
N VAL A 146 -9.50 1.56 5.23
CA VAL A 146 -8.43 2.50 4.90
C VAL A 146 -9.03 3.89 4.75
N ASN A 147 -8.56 4.84 5.55
CA ASN A 147 -9.06 6.23 5.53
C ASN A 147 -10.60 6.32 5.61
N GLY A 148 -11.24 5.45 6.40
CA GLY A 148 -12.70 5.39 6.54
C GLY A 148 -13.43 4.56 5.48
N THR A 149 -12.77 4.07 4.43
CA THR A 149 -13.38 3.22 3.40
C THR A 149 -13.12 1.75 3.73
N GLY A 150 -14.19 0.98 3.96
CA GLY A 150 -14.13 -0.45 4.27
C GLY A 150 -14.22 -1.32 3.04
N GLY A 151 -13.51 -2.46 3.06
CA GLY A 151 -13.59 -3.45 1.99
C GLY A 151 -12.70 -4.66 2.22
N VAL A 152 -12.77 -5.61 1.31
CA VAL A 152 -11.85 -6.75 1.24
C VAL A 152 -10.60 -6.34 0.49
N VAL A 153 -9.43 -6.64 1.04
CA VAL A 153 -8.15 -6.39 0.40
C VAL A 153 -7.96 -7.32 -0.79
N GLU A 154 -7.92 -6.79 -2.00
CA GLU A 154 -7.66 -7.55 -3.23
C GLU A 154 -6.19 -7.62 -3.61
N ALA A 155 -5.46 -6.52 -3.37
CA ALA A 155 -4.04 -6.47 -3.66
C ALA A 155 -3.31 -5.52 -2.70
N VAL A 156 -2.10 -5.90 -2.34
CA VAL A 156 -1.14 -5.06 -1.61
C VAL A 156 0.14 -5.02 -2.43
N THR A 157 0.51 -3.83 -2.88
CA THR A 157 1.73 -3.61 -3.66
C THR A 157 2.65 -2.62 -2.94
N PHE A 158 3.87 -2.45 -3.41
CA PHE A 158 4.78 -1.42 -2.87
C PHE A 158 4.22 0.00 -2.98
N ARG A 159 3.33 0.27 -3.94
CA ARG A 159 2.80 1.61 -4.18
C ARG A 159 1.35 1.78 -3.74
N THR A 160 0.53 0.74 -3.81
CA THR A 160 -0.91 0.84 -3.61
C THR A 160 -1.47 -0.32 -2.81
N VAL A 161 -2.52 -0.04 -2.03
CA VAL A 161 -3.47 -1.01 -1.49
C VAL A 161 -4.76 -0.90 -2.28
N VAL A 162 -5.34 -2.06 -2.65
CA VAL A 162 -6.59 -2.16 -3.39
C VAL A 162 -7.63 -2.84 -2.52
N LEU A 163 -8.75 -2.17 -2.30
CA LEU A 163 -9.91 -2.70 -1.58
C LEU A 163 -11.10 -2.86 -2.53
N ARG A 164 -11.94 -3.87 -2.29
CA ARG A 164 -13.26 -3.97 -2.90
C ARG A 164 -14.33 -3.99 -1.82
N ASP A 165 -15.34 -3.15 -1.96
CA ASP A 165 -16.48 -3.13 -1.04
C ASP A 165 -17.52 -4.20 -1.40
N GLN A 166 -18.58 -4.29 -0.58
CA GLN A 166 -19.67 -5.25 -0.80
C GLN A 166 -20.52 -4.93 -2.04
N ALA A 167 -20.49 -3.69 -2.53
CA ALA A 167 -21.17 -3.29 -3.76
C ALA A 167 -20.34 -3.60 -5.02
N GLY A 168 -19.10 -4.11 -4.85
CA GLY A 168 -18.19 -4.43 -5.93
C GLY A 168 -17.32 -3.27 -6.40
N VAL A 169 -17.40 -2.10 -5.77
CA VAL A 169 -16.57 -0.94 -6.10
C VAL A 169 -15.14 -1.18 -5.66
N VAL A 170 -14.19 -0.89 -6.55
CA VAL A 170 -12.76 -1.03 -6.30
C VAL A 170 -12.18 0.33 -5.93
N TYR A 171 -11.54 0.39 -4.76
CA TYR A 171 -10.83 1.56 -4.27
C TYR A 171 -9.33 1.31 -4.33
N VAL A 172 -8.58 2.23 -4.93
CA VAL A 172 -7.12 2.16 -5.04
C VAL A 172 -6.51 3.28 -4.22
N PHE A 173 -5.79 2.94 -3.17
CA PHE A 173 -5.13 3.89 -2.27
C PHE A 173 -3.63 3.89 -2.53
N PRO A 174 -3.02 5.04 -2.91
CA PRO A 174 -1.58 5.20 -2.82
C PRO A 174 -1.11 5.04 -1.36
N ASN A 175 -0.10 4.21 -1.11
CA ASN A 175 0.30 3.86 0.25
C ASN A 175 0.69 5.09 1.09
N GLY A 176 1.32 6.09 0.49
CA GLY A 176 1.71 7.33 1.16
C GLY A 176 0.55 8.25 1.55
N THR A 177 -0.68 7.96 1.10
CA THR A 177 -1.90 8.69 1.47
C THR A 177 -2.69 8.01 2.59
N ILE A 178 -2.27 6.80 2.99
CA ILE A 178 -2.90 6.06 4.09
C ILE A 178 -2.50 6.70 5.41
N THR A 179 -3.46 7.28 6.11
CA THR A 179 -3.29 7.88 7.43
C THR A 179 -3.80 6.98 8.54
N THR A 180 -4.86 6.23 8.24
CA THR A 180 -5.45 5.26 9.16
C THR A 180 -5.71 3.95 8.45
N LEU A 181 -5.30 2.86 9.09
CA LEU A 181 -5.50 1.50 8.63
C LEU A 181 -6.07 0.68 9.79
N ALA A 182 -7.29 0.17 9.64
CA ALA A 182 -7.90 -0.76 10.58
C ALA A 182 -8.09 -2.11 9.89
N ASN A 183 -7.61 -3.19 10.50
CA ASN A 183 -7.75 -4.55 10.02
C ASN A 183 -8.73 -5.31 10.94
N ALA A 184 -9.89 -5.70 10.41
CA ALA A 184 -10.93 -6.40 11.16
C ALA A 184 -10.76 -7.92 11.18
N THR A 185 -9.72 -8.45 10.53
CA THR A 185 -9.50 -9.89 10.35
C THR A 185 -8.09 -10.33 10.73
N LEU A 186 -7.26 -9.42 11.26
CA LEU A 186 -5.92 -9.76 11.71
C LEU A 186 -6.02 -10.71 12.91
N ASP A 187 -5.52 -11.94 12.76
CA ASP A 187 -5.50 -13.04 13.72
C ASP A 187 -6.88 -13.54 14.16
N TRP A 188 -7.85 -12.68 14.42
CA TRP A 188 -9.23 -13.02 14.76
C TRP A 188 -10.19 -11.93 14.32
N SER A 189 -11.48 -12.25 14.27
CA SER A 189 -12.55 -11.31 13.97
C SER A 189 -13.59 -11.29 15.07
N ALA A 190 -14.25 -10.16 15.26
CA ALA A 190 -15.35 -10.04 16.18
C ALA A 190 -16.67 -9.75 15.48
N TYR A 191 -17.74 -10.31 15.99
CA TYR A 191 -19.10 -9.89 15.70
C TYR A 191 -19.73 -9.33 16.96
N VAL A 192 -19.92 -8.03 17.01
CA VAL A 192 -20.62 -7.36 18.08
C VAL A 192 -22.10 -7.30 17.71
N ILE A 193 -22.96 -7.64 18.64
CA ILE A 193 -24.41 -7.59 18.47
C ILE A 193 -25.03 -6.78 19.62
N ASP A 194 -25.87 -5.84 19.22
CA ASP A 194 -26.75 -5.09 20.11
C ASP A 194 -28.17 -5.63 19.94
N VAL A 195 -28.75 -6.08 21.06
CA VAL A 195 -30.11 -6.61 21.12
C VAL A 195 -30.96 -5.60 21.88
N THR A 196 -31.82 -4.89 21.18
CA THR A 196 -32.70 -3.85 21.76
C THR A 196 -34.07 -4.44 21.99
N LEU A 197 -34.56 -4.32 23.23
CA LEU A 197 -35.80 -4.88 23.75
C LEU A 197 -36.63 -3.81 24.42
N PRO A 198 -37.96 -4.00 24.64
CA PRO A 198 -38.76 -3.12 25.45
C PRO A 198 -38.22 -3.07 26.89
N PHE A 199 -38.29 -1.88 27.52
CA PHE A 199 -37.75 -1.66 28.88
C PHE A 199 -38.34 -2.60 29.94
N LYS A 200 -39.57 -3.07 29.75
CA LYS A 200 -40.28 -3.96 30.68
C LYS A 200 -39.78 -5.39 30.69
N VAL A 201 -38.95 -5.77 29.72
CA VAL A 201 -38.45 -7.14 29.58
C VAL A 201 -37.38 -7.45 30.66
N ASP A 202 -37.47 -8.62 31.23
CA ASP A 202 -36.44 -9.11 32.12
C ASP A 202 -35.13 -9.37 31.39
N THR A 203 -34.15 -8.51 31.63
CA THR A 203 -32.84 -8.54 30.96
C THR A 203 -32.02 -9.75 31.33
N ASP A 204 -32.13 -10.26 32.58
CA ASP A 204 -31.34 -11.40 33.01
C ASP A 204 -31.80 -12.66 32.29
N ARG A 205 -33.10 -12.83 32.11
CA ARG A 205 -33.67 -13.91 31.31
C ARG A 205 -33.17 -13.90 29.88
N VAL A 206 -33.12 -12.73 29.27
CA VAL A 206 -32.62 -12.59 27.88
C VAL A 206 -31.12 -12.90 27.80
N VAL A 207 -30.32 -12.43 28.76
CA VAL A 207 -28.88 -12.75 28.86
C VAL A 207 -28.68 -14.28 28.97
N ASP A 208 -29.48 -14.96 29.75
CA ASP A 208 -29.39 -16.42 29.87
C ASP A 208 -29.79 -17.15 28.58
N ILE A 209 -30.80 -16.66 27.87
CA ILE A 209 -31.15 -17.18 26.53
C ILE A 209 -29.98 -16.97 25.54
N MET A 210 -29.37 -15.79 25.55
CA MET A 210 -28.23 -15.50 24.67
C MET A 210 -27.04 -16.40 24.97
N ARG A 211 -26.72 -16.59 26.25
CA ARG A 211 -25.63 -17.50 26.68
C ARG A 211 -25.93 -18.95 26.30
N ARG A 212 -27.14 -19.43 26.50
CA ARG A 212 -27.58 -20.79 26.14
C ARG A 212 -27.38 -21.02 24.64
N ILE A 213 -27.92 -20.13 23.78
CA ILE A 213 -27.80 -20.25 22.32
C ILE A 213 -26.33 -20.21 21.89
N GLY A 214 -25.54 -19.29 22.43
CA GLY A 214 -24.11 -19.18 22.11
C GLY A 214 -23.33 -20.44 22.48
N ASN A 215 -23.63 -21.05 23.63
CA ASN A 215 -23.01 -22.30 24.07
C ASN A 215 -23.46 -23.51 23.23
N GLU A 216 -24.75 -23.59 22.86
CA GLU A 216 -25.27 -24.59 21.92
C GLU A 216 -24.54 -24.50 20.58
N MET A 217 -24.42 -23.31 20.01
CA MET A 217 -23.65 -23.10 18.78
C MET A 217 -22.20 -23.51 18.93
N LYS A 218 -21.54 -23.17 20.05
CA LYS A 218 -20.15 -23.57 20.30
C LYS A 218 -19.98 -25.08 20.45
N ALA A 219 -20.99 -25.81 20.90
CA ALA A 219 -20.99 -27.27 21.00
C ALA A 219 -21.18 -27.97 19.65
N GLU A 220 -21.80 -27.32 18.66
CA GLU A 220 -22.01 -27.89 17.35
C GLU A 220 -20.71 -27.92 16.54
N THR A 221 -20.43 -29.04 15.87
CA THR A 221 -19.16 -29.27 15.13
C THR A 221 -18.88 -28.18 14.08
N GLU A 222 -19.91 -27.65 13.43
CA GLU A 222 -19.79 -26.63 12.41
C GLU A 222 -19.28 -25.30 13.01
N PHE A 223 -19.94 -24.79 14.05
CA PHE A 223 -19.62 -23.51 14.66
C PHE A 223 -18.47 -23.59 15.67
N ALA A 224 -18.22 -24.77 16.27
CA ALA A 224 -17.10 -24.99 17.17
C ALA A 224 -15.75 -24.64 16.56
N ARG A 225 -15.59 -24.88 15.25
CA ARG A 225 -14.37 -24.55 14.49
C ARG A 225 -14.25 -23.06 14.13
N LEU A 226 -15.38 -22.37 14.05
CA LEU A 226 -15.44 -20.95 13.63
C LEU A 226 -15.34 -20.01 14.82
N MET A 227 -15.92 -20.36 15.97
CA MET A 227 -15.90 -19.58 17.19
C MET A 227 -14.63 -19.92 17.99
N LEU A 228 -13.81 -18.94 18.31
CA LEU A 228 -12.61 -19.15 19.14
C LEU A 228 -12.95 -19.33 20.62
N GLU A 229 -13.91 -18.54 21.10
CA GLU A 229 -14.35 -18.50 22.50
C GLU A 229 -15.88 -18.64 22.57
N PRO A 230 -16.45 -19.00 23.72
CA PRO A 230 -17.89 -18.88 23.95
C PRO A 230 -18.36 -17.44 23.75
N ILE A 231 -19.69 -17.26 23.63
CA ILE A 231 -20.27 -15.89 23.56
C ILE A 231 -19.93 -15.11 24.83
N GLU A 232 -19.45 -13.90 24.66
CA GLU A 232 -19.24 -12.93 25.74
C GLU A 232 -20.43 -11.98 25.77
N VAL A 233 -21.26 -12.05 26.82
CA VAL A 233 -22.38 -11.13 27.03
C VAL A 233 -21.95 -10.08 28.03
N PHE A 234 -21.83 -8.83 27.57
CA PHE A 234 -21.40 -7.69 28.40
C PHE A 234 -22.50 -7.22 29.36
N GLY A 235 -23.78 -7.55 29.06
CA GLY A 235 -24.94 -7.11 29.81
C GLY A 235 -25.63 -5.91 29.19
N VAL A 236 -26.31 -5.12 30.02
CA VAL A 236 -27.01 -3.91 29.58
C VAL A 236 -26.01 -2.81 29.25
N GLU A 237 -25.95 -2.42 27.99
CA GLU A 237 -25.09 -1.34 27.49
C GLU A 237 -25.74 0.04 27.66
N ASN A 238 -27.04 0.11 27.38
CA ASN A 238 -27.80 1.34 27.46
C ASN A 238 -29.28 1.05 27.66
N PHE A 239 -30.01 2.00 28.24
CA PHE A 239 -31.46 1.94 28.34
C PHE A 239 -32.09 3.35 28.18
N THR A 240 -33.31 3.37 27.70
CA THR A 240 -34.16 4.55 27.59
C THR A 240 -35.47 4.28 28.31
N ASP A 241 -36.39 5.24 28.38
CA ASP A 241 -37.72 5.05 28.97
C ASP A 241 -38.53 3.95 28.27
N ALA A 242 -38.21 3.64 27.01
CA ALA A 242 -38.95 2.68 26.20
C ALA A 242 -38.17 1.38 25.91
N THR A 243 -36.84 1.41 25.93
CA THR A 243 -35.98 0.30 25.46
C THR A 243 -34.79 0.07 26.34
N VAL A 244 -34.30 -1.19 26.35
CA VAL A 244 -33.02 -1.60 26.92
C VAL A 244 -32.21 -2.33 25.85
N THR A 245 -30.92 -2.04 25.77
CA THR A 245 -30.00 -2.66 24.81
C THR A 245 -28.97 -3.52 25.54
N ILE A 246 -28.92 -4.81 25.16
CA ILE A 246 -27.96 -5.78 25.66
C ILE A 246 -26.89 -5.98 24.60
N LYS A 247 -25.62 -5.86 24.99
CA LYS A 247 -24.48 -6.04 24.10
C LYS A 247 -23.83 -7.39 24.33
N ALA A 248 -23.46 -8.05 23.23
CA ALA A 248 -22.67 -9.27 23.26
C ALA A 248 -21.64 -9.30 22.12
N ARG A 249 -20.63 -10.15 22.26
CA ARG A 249 -19.57 -10.33 21.27
C ARG A 249 -19.31 -11.79 21.03
N PHE A 250 -19.07 -12.12 19.76
CA PHE A 250 -18.48 -13.38 19.33
C PHE A 250 -17.06 -13.13 18.85
N LYS A 251 -16.09 -13.89 19.34
CA LYS A 251 -14.75 -13.94 18.83
C LYS A 251 -14.62 -15.14 17.92
N THR A 252 -14.29 -14.90 16.65
CA THR A 252 -14.29 -15.90 15.59
C THR A 252 -12.96 -15.97 14.87
N ARG A 253 -12.76 -17.01 14.09
CA ARG A 253 -11.69 -17.01 13.08
C ARG A 253 -11.89 -15.88 12.08
N PRO A 254 -10.81 -15.39 11.45
CA PRO A 254 -10.86 -14.34 10.45
C PRO A 254 -11.95 -14.57 9.41
N SER A 255 -12.68 -13.53 9.07
CA SER A 255 -13.76 -13.50 8.04
C SER A 255 -15.00 -14.36 8.33
N GLN A 256 -15.11 -15.00 9.50
CA GLN A 256 -16.25 -15.86 9.89
C GLN A 256 -17.29 -15.14 10.78
N GLN A 257 -17.01 -13.93 11.21
CA GLN A 257 -17.83 -13.19 12.15
C GLN A 257 -19.28 -12.97 11.69
N HIS A 258 -19.48 -12.71 10.40
CA HIS A 258 -20.81 -12.46 9.84
C HIS A 258 -21.64 -13.76 9.72
N LEU A 259 -20.99 -14.90 9.44
CA LEU A 259 -21.67 -16.19 9.37
C LEU A 259 -22.22 -16.56 10.75
N VAL A 260 -21.35 -16.52 11.77
CA VAL A 260 -21.73 -16.80 13.17
C VAL A 260 -22.79 -15.81 13.65
N GLY A 261 -22.61 -14.52 13.38
CA GLY A 261 -23.56 -13.50 13.81
C GLY A 261 -24.95 -13.63 13.18
N ARG A 262 -25.06 -13.98 11.90
CA ARG A 262 -26.35 -14.21 11.24
C ARG A 262 -27.08 -15.42 11.81
N GLU A 263 -26.37 -16.53 12.04
CA GLU A 263 -26.98 -17.72 12.63
C GLU A 263 -27.43 -17.48 14.06
N PHE A 264 -26.61 -16.81 14.87
CA PHE A 264 -27.01 -16.41 16.21
C PHE A 264 -28.26 -15.55 16.21
N ARG A 265 -28.35 -14.52 15.36
CA ARG A 265 -29.57 -13.67 15.23
C ARG A 265 -30.78 -14.48 14.86
N ARG A 266 -30.64 -15.45 13.96
CA ARG A 266 -31.71 -16.35 13.56
C ARG A 266 -32.23 -17.15 14.74
N ARG A 267 -31.34 -17.80 15.49
CA ARG A 267 -31.69 -18.63 16.66
C ARG A 267 -32.25 -17.77 17.78
N LEU A 268 -31.66 -16.63 18.04
CA LEU A 268 -32.14 -15.71 19.08
C LEU A 268 -33.57 -15.25 18.79
N LYS A 269 -33.89 -14.88 17.55
CA LYS A 269 -35.25 -14.53 17.15
C LYS A 269 -36.26 -15.61 17.52
N TYR A 270 -35.97 -16.87 17.16
CA TYR A 270 -36.89 -17.99 17.44
C TYR A 270 -36.98 -18.30 18.95
N ALA A 271 -35.90 -18.20 19.70
CA ALA A 271 -35.92 -18.43 21.14
C ALA A 271 -36.73 -17.36 21.87
N LEU A 272 -36.57 -16.09 21.52
CA LEU A 272 -37.35 -15.00 22.12
C LEU A 272 -38.83 -15.11 21.78
N GLN A 273 -39.21 -15.52 20.55
CA GLN A 273 -40.59 -15.77 20.18
C GLN A 273 -41.20 -16.94 20.97
N LYS A 274 -40.44 -18.00 21.19
CA LYS A 274 -40.91 -19.16 21.95
C LYS A 274 -41.14 -18.84 23.44
N GLU A 275 -40.38 -17.91 23.99
CA GLU A 275 -40.45 -17.47 25.37
C GLU A 275 -41.35 -16.24 25.58
N ASP A 276 -42.14 -15.89 24.54
CA ASP A 276 -43.12 -14.80 24.53
C ASP A 276 -42.54 -13.42 24.92
N VAL A 277 -41.27 -13.20 24.51
CA VAL A 277 -40.58 -11.91 24.68
C VAL A 277 -40.94 -11.00 23.53
N GLU A 278 -41.67 -9.92 23.82
CA GLU A 278 -42.04 -8.92 22.82
C GLU A 278 -40.82 -8.16 22.30
N PHE A 279 -40.77 -7.96 20.98
CA PHE A 279 -39.78 -7.09 20.33
C PHE A 279 -40.34 -5.65 20.26
N SER A 280 -39.52 -4.67 20.54
CA SER A 280 -39.90 -3.27 20.30
C SER A 280 -40.09 -3.04 18.79
N SER A 281 -41.25 -2.57 18.38
CA SER A 281 -41.56 -2.14 17.01
C SER A 281 -40.75 -0.91 16.55
N ALA A 282 -39.94 -0.31 17.46
CA ALA A 282 -39.16 0.90 17.21
C ALA A 282 -37.84 0.68 16.43
N GLN A 283 -37.51 -0.55 16.06
CA GLN A 283 -36.25 -0.84 15.31
C GLN A 283 -36.26 -0.38 13.85
N THR A 284 -37.35 0.17 13.34
CA THR A 284 -37.43 0.62 11.93
C THR A 284 -36.83 2.02 11.71
N ALA A 285 -36.41 2.74 12.76
CA ALA A 285 -36.02 4.16 12.67
C ALA A 285 -34.52 4.47 12.88
N ALA A 286 -33.67 3.52 13.26
CA ALA A 286 -32.28 3.82 13.61
C ALA A 286 -31.28 2.97 12.81
N ASN A 287 -31.24 3.15 11.50
CA ASN A 287 -30.02 2.90 10.74
C ASN A 287 -29.38 4.28 10.49
N PRO A 288 -28.36 4.71 11.23
CA PRO A 288 -27.68 5.95 10.92
C PRO A 288 -27.04 5.78 9.56
N LYS A 289 -27.57 6.50 8.57
CA LYS A 289 -26.98 6.70 7.26
C LYS A 289 -25.51 7.09 7.49
N PRO A 290 -24.53 6.45 6.88
CA PRO A 290 -23.14 6.88 6.99
C PRO A 290 -23.08 8.36 6.58
N PRO A 291 -22.23 9.18 7.22
CA PRO A 291 -22.12 10.59 6.92
C PRO A 291 -21.89 10.76 5.43
N GLY A 292 -22.86 11.39 4.78
CA GLY A 292 -22.88 11.55 3.33
C GLY A 292 -21.66 12.33 2.87
N THR A 293 -21.01 11.82 1.86
CA THR A 293 -20.13 12.55 0.96
C THR A 293 -20.95 13.72 0.39
N ALA A 294 -20.71 14.92 0.92
CA ALA A 294 -21.14 16.15 0.26
C ALA A 294 -20.38 16.23 -1.07
N VAL A 295 -21.09 16.02 -2.16
CA VAL A 295 -20.62 16.36 -3.50
C VAL A 295 -20.63 17.88 -3.57
N PRO A 296 -19.50 18.58 -3.79
CA PRO A 296 -19.53 20.00 -4.07
C PRO A 296 -20.20 20.19 -5.43
N ALA A 297 -21.23 21.00 -5.47
CA ALA A 297 -21.89 21.45 -6.68
C ALA A 297 -20.97 22.40 -7.47
N SER A 298 -20.87 22.16 -8.77
CA SER A 298 -20.40 22.95 -9.92
C SER A 298 -19.05 23.60 -9.84
#